data_5a664523494a6116fd13a70a0577b923
#
_entry.id   5a664523494a6116fd13a70a0577b923
#
_cell.length_a   1.000
_cell.length_b   1.000
_cell.length_c   1.000
_cell.angle_alpha   90.00
_cell.angle_beta   90.00
_cell.angle_gamma   90.00
#
_symmetry.space_group_name_H-M   'P 1'
#
loop_
_entity.id
_entity.type
_entity.pdbx_description
1 polymer ?
#
loop_
_entity_poly.entity_id
_entity_poly.type
_entity_poly.pdbx_seq_one_letter_code
_entity_poly.pdbx_strand_id
1 'polypeptide(L)'
;MRSHELFHRMSPATAAEIFVYLQKEQKPVYKAALQGLGNQRNLRGVFIERKPPNERYPWLQAALSRPISDALASHLLQGWLLGANKEMLNDFLDALGIAHEEDGTVEELGEAPPKEKLSAAVTGLLAKYPAEKVAIYLHAFRDMDSSVQWPPLNELLTEMPELQFAPK
;
A
#
# COMPACT_ATOMS: atom_id res chain seq x y z
N MET A 1 4.22 -3.88 -8.98
CA MET A 1 3.21 -4.83 -8.42
C MET A 1 1.89 -4.11 -8.29
N ARG A 2 0.79 -4.77 -8.61
CA ARG A 2 -0.56 -4.28 -8.36
C ARG A 2 -0.95 -4.46 -6.89
N SER A 3 -1.99 -3.79 -6.45
CA SER A 3 -2.41 -3.79 -5.04
C SER A 3 -2.76 -5.18 -4.50
N HIS A 4 -3.44 -6.02 -5.29
CA HIS A 4 -3.71 -7.40 -4.88
C HIS A 4 -2.44 -8.26 -4.76
N GLU A 5 -1.42 -8.00 -5.60
CA GLU A 5 -0.13 -8.67 -5.49
C GLU A 5 0.63 -8.23 -4.24
N LEU A 6 0.50 -6.96 -3.82
CA LEU A 6 1.07 -6.48 -2.56
C LEU A 6 0.45 -7.21 -1.37
N PHE A 7 -0.88 -7.37 -1.32
CA PHE A 7 -1.53 -8.19 -0.28
C PHE A 7 -1.09 -9.65 -0.31
N HIS A 8 -0.81 -10.18 -1.48
CA HIS A 8 -0.28 -11.54 -1.61
C HIS A 8 1.15 -11.67 -1.05
N ARG A 9 1.98 -10.64 -1.23
CA ARG A 9 3.40 -10.68 -0.87
C ARG A 9 3.72 -10.20 0.53
N MET A 10 2.97 -9.23 1.06
CA MET A 10 3.22 -8.67 2.40
C MET A 10 3.09 -9.73 3.50
N SER A 11 3.78 -9.48 4.60
CA SER A 11 3.68 -10.33 5.78
C SER A 11 2.27 -10.31 6.40
N PRO A 12 1.83 -11.40 7.05
CA PRO A 12 0.57 -11.41 7.79
C PRO A 12 0.50 -10.33 8.87
N ALA A 13 1.63 -9.97 9.46
CA ALA A 13 1.72 -8.91 10.48
C ALA A 13 1.38 -7.54 9.89
N THR A 14 1.93 -7.20 8.74
CA THR A 14 1.64 -5.94 8.05
C THR A 14 0.20 -5.91 7.55
N ALA A 15 -0.32 -7.00 7.01
CA ALA A 15 -1.74 -7.08 6.62
C ALA A 15 -2.67 -6.86 7.82
N ALA A 16 -2.38 -7.48 8.96
CA ALA A 16 -3.14 -7.29 10.19
C ALA A 16 -3.07 -5.84 10.69
N GLU A 17 -1.91 -5.19 10.63
CA GLU A 17 -1.74 -3.77 10.98
C GLU A 17 -2.66 -2.89 10.14
N ILE A 18 -2.72 -3.12 8.83
CA ILE A 18 -3.61 -2.39 7.91
C ILE A 18 -5.07 -2.56 8.34
N PHE A 19 -5.53 -3.78 8.59
CA PHE A 19 -6.92 -4.05 8.97
C PHE A 19 -7.28 -3.46 10.33
N VAL A 20 -6.40 -3.56 11.32
CA VAL A 20 -6.60 -2.95 12.65
C VAL A 20 -6.73 -1.44 12.53
N TYR A 21 -5.83 -0.80 11.78
CA TYR A 21 -5.88 0.64 11.55
C TYR A 21 -7.20 1.07 10.89
N LEU A 22 -7.56 0.43 9.78
CA LEU A 22 -8.78 0.78 9.04
C LEU A 22 -10.05 0.53 9.85
N GLN A 23 -10.10 -0.56 10.60
CA GLN A 23 -11.23 -0.89 11.47
C GLN A 23 -11.43 0.15 12.58
N LYS A 24 -10.34 0.72 13.09
CA LYS A 24 -10.37 1.71 14.15
C LYS A 24 -10.60 3.13 13.64
N GLU A 25 -9.82 3.56 12.65
CA GLU A 25 -9.72 4.95 12.21
C GLU A 25 -10.55 5.25 10.95
N GLN A 26 -10.84 4.25 10.12
CA GLN A 26 -11.57 4.39 8.86
C GLN A 26 -12.67 3.34 8.72
N LYS A 27 -13.56 3.27 9.67
CA LYS A 27 -14.65 2.29 9.73
C LYS A 27 -15.48 2.19 8.44
N PRO A 28 -15.88 3.28 7.77
CA PRO A 28 -16.64 3.18 6.53
C PRO A 28 -15.88 2.48 5.40
N VAL A 29 -14.57 2.75 5.28
CA VAL A 29 -13.69 2.11 4.29
C VAL A 29 -13.57 0.61 4.58
N TYR A 30 -13.33 0.25 5.83
CA TYR A 30 -13.24 -1.13 6.26
C TYR A 30 -14.54 -1.90 6.00
N LYS A 31 -15.69 -1.34 6.39
CA LYS A 31 -17.01 -1.97 6.16
C LYS A 31 -17.35 -2.11 4.68
N ALA A 32 -17.05 -1.12 3.86
CA ALA A 32 -17.27 -1.19 2.42
C ALA A 32 -16.42 -2.31 1.79
N ALA A 33 -15.18 -2.51 2.25
CA ALA A 33 -14.33 -3.61 1.80
C ALA A 33 -14.90 -4.97 2.20
N LEU A 34 -15.36 -5.14 3.44
CA LEU A 34 -16.02 -6.38 3.89
C LEU A 34 -17.25 -6.70 3.04
N GLN A 35 -18.07 -5.70 2.74
CA GLN A 35 -19.25 -5.87 1.90
C GLN A 35 -18.86 -6.24 0.47
N GLY A 36 -17.87 -5.58 -0.12
CA GLY A 36 -17.38 -5.87 -1.47
C GLY A 36 -16.81 -7.28 -1.60
N LEU A 37 -15.98 -7.71 -0.63
CA LEU A 37 -15.44 -9.07 -0.58
C LEU A 37 -16.53 -10.12 -0.31
N GLY A 38 -17.50 -9.79 0.53
CA GLY A 38 -18.68 -10.63 0.77
C GLY A 38 -19.49 -10.84 -0.51
N ASN A 39 -19.77 -9.78 -1.25
CA ASN A 39 -20.50 -9.84 -2.53
C ASN A 39 -19.80 -10.73 -3.57
N GLN A 40 -18.47 -10.68 -3.64
CA GLN A 40 -17.68 -11.55 -4.53
C GLN A 40 -17.82 -13.04 -4.20
N ARG A 41 -18.24 -13.39 -3.00
CA ARG A 41 -18.35 -14.77 -2.50
C ARG A 41 -19.78 -15.17 -2.09
N ASN A 42 -20.77 -14.36 -2.42
CA ASN A 42 -22.15 -14.54 -1.98
C ASN A 42 -22.29 -14.65 -0.44
N LEU A 43 -21.46 -13.90 0.30
CA LEU A 43 -21.48 -13.80 1.75
C LEU A 43 -21.90 -12.41 2.20
N ARG A 44 -22.61 -12.32 3.31
CA ARG A 44 -22.85 -11.02 3.96
C ARG A 44 -21.62 -10.60 4.76
N GLY A 45 -21.25 -9.31 4.68
CA GLY A 45 -20.11 -8.76 5.42
C GLY A 45 -20.12 -9.06 6.91
N VAL A 46 -21.32 -9.14 7.52
CA VAL A 46 -21.49 -9.49 8.93
C VAL A 46 -20.93 -10.88 9.30
N PHE A 47 -20.94 -11.83 8.39
CA PHE A 47 -20.35 -13.16 8.64
C PHE A 47 -18.82 -13.09 8.68
N ILE A 48 -18.23 -12.19 7.92
CA ILE A 48 -16.80 -11.94 7.94
C ILE A 48 -16.42 -11.23 9.25
N GLU A 49 -17.18 -10.21 9.65
CA GLU A 49 -16.98 -9.49 10.91
C GLU A 49 -17.05 -10.37 12.15
N ARG A 50 -17.90 -11.39 12.15
CA ARG A 50 -18.07 -12.34 13.27
C ARG A 50 -16.91 -13.30 13.46
N LYS A 51 -16.04 -13.46 12.45
CA LYS A 51 -14.84 -14.26 12.62
C LYS A 51 -13.91 -13.63 13.67
N PRO A 52 -13.27 -14.41 14.53
CA PRO A 52 -12.24 -13.88 15.41
C PRO A 52 -11.06 -13.31 14.60
N PRO A 53 -10.32 -12.31 15.12
CA PRO A 53 -9.25 -11.63 14.38
C PRO A 53 -8.18 -12.56 13.78
N ASN A 54 -7.81 -13.62 14.51
CA ASN A 54 -6.83 -14.62 14.05
C ASN A 54 -7.31 -15.47 12.85
N GLU A 55 -8.60 -15.52 12.58
CA GLU A 55 -9.18 -16.14 11.39
C GLU A 55 -9.56 -15.10 10.34
N ARG A 56 -10.08 -13.96 10.76
CA ARG A 56 -10.57 -12.90 9.90
C ARG A 56 -9.46 -12.25 9.08
N TYR A 57 -8.34 -11.90 9.70
CA TYR A 57 -7.26 -11.19 9.00
C TYR A 57 -6.57 -12.06 7.95
N PRO A 58 -6.22 -13.33 8.19
CA PRO A 58 -5.73 -14.21 7.13
C PRO A 58 -6.74 -14.40 6.00
N TRP A 59 -8.04 -14.51 6.33
CA TRP A 59 -9.10 -14.60 5.33
C TRP A 59 -9.17 -13.35 4.45
N LEU A 60 -9.13 -12.16 5.06
CA LEU A 60 -9.15 -10.87 4.35
C LEU A 60 -7.92 -10.74 3.46
N GLN A 61 -6.73 -11.06 3.96
CA GLN A 61 -5.51 -11.01 3.17
C GLN A 61 -5.59 -11.94 1.95
N ALA A 62 -6.04 -13.17 2.13
CA ALA A 62 -6.21 -14.13 1.04
C ALA A 62 -7.27 -13.66 0.01
N ALA A 63 -8.36 -13.06 0.47
CA ALA A 63 -9.40 -12.53 -0.41
C ALA A 63 -8.92 -11.32 -1.23
N LEU A 64 -8.15 -10.41 -0.60
CA LEU A 64 -7.57 -9.23 -1.25
C LEU A 64 -6.40 -9.57 -2.18
N SER A 65 -5.78 -10.73 -2.02
CA SER A 65 -4.68 -11.22 -2.88
C SER A 65 -5.14 -11.68 -4.26
N ARG A 66 -6.44 -11.64 -4.55
CA ARG A 66 -7.00 -12.09 -5.83
C ARG A 66 -7.13 -10.93 -6.81
N PRO A 67 -6.86 -11.14 -8.12
CA PRO A 67 -6.97 -10.09 -9.13
C PRO A 67 -8.33 -9.37 -9.15
N ILE A 68 -9.43 -10.09 -8.91
CA ILE A 68 -10.79 -9.53 -8.85
C ILE A 68 -10.95 -8.49 -7.72
N SER A 69 -10.10 -8.55 -6.69
CA SER A 69 -10.13 -7.64 -5.54
C SER A 69 -9.18 -6.46 -5.67
N ASP A 70 -8.52 -6.27 -6.81
CA ASP A 70 -7.46 -5.26 -6.98
C ASP A 70 -7.92 -3.84 -6.62
N ALA A 71 -9.11 -3.44 -7.07
CA ALA A 71 -9.68 -2.13 -6.75
C ALA A 71 -9.94 -1.95 -5.24
N LEU A 72 -10.45 -2.97 -4.56
CA LEU A 72 -10.64 -2.96 -3.10
C LEU A 72 -9.30 -2.91 -2.37
N ALA A 73 -8.34 -3.71 -2.80
CA ALA A 73 -6.98 -3.72 -2.26
C ALA A 73 -6.32 -2.35 -2.40
N SER A 74 -6.43 -1.71 -3.56
CA SER A 74 -5.92 -0.36 -3.80
C SER A 74 -6.54 0.67 -2.85
N HIS A 75 -7.85 0.63 -2.68
CA HIS A 75 -8.57 1.55 -1.80
C HIS A 75 -8.14 1.41 -0.33
N LEU A 76 -7.97 0.18 0.15
CA LEU A 76 -7.49 -0.08 1.51
C LEU A 76 -6.04 0.37 1.71
N LEU A 77 -5.15 0.09 0.76
CA LEU A 77 -3.75 0.54 0.83
C LEU A 77 -3.67 2.06 0.84
N GLN A 78 -4.43 2.74 -0.01
CA GLN A 78 -4.46 4.19 -0.06
C GLN A 78 -4.91 4.78 1.27
N GLY A 79 -5.99 4.27 1.87
CA GLY A 79 -6.49 4.72 3.16
C GLY A 79 -5.46 4.55 4.28
N TRP A 80 -4.75 3.43 4.31
CA TRP A 80 -3.71 3.17 5.29
C TRP A 80 -2.45 4.01 5.07
N LEU A 81 -1.99 4.16 3.84
CA LEU A 81 -0.81 4.96 3.50
C LEU A 81 -1.02 6.44 3.82
N LEU A 82 -2.11 7.03 3.35
CA LEU A 82 -2.43 8.46 3.57
C LEU A 82 -2.81 8.74 5.04
N GLY A 83 -3.37 7.79 5.75
CA GLY A 83 -3.76 7.97 7.14
C GLY A 83 -2.64 7.65 8.15
N ALA A 84 -2.16 6.42 8.15
CA ALA A 84 -1.22 5.91 9.15
C ALA A 84 0.26 6.20 8.81
N ASN A 85 0.59 6.38 7.54
CA ASN A 85 1.97 6.49 7.06
C ASN A 85 2.27 7.84 6.37
N LYS A 86 1.47 8.85 6.61
CA LYS A 86 1.63 10.18 5.98
C LYS A 86 3.02 10.78 6.18
N GLU A 87 3.64 10.56 7.33
CA GLU A 87 5.00 11.06 7.60
C GLU A 87 6.02 10.46 6.64
N MET A 88 5.93 9.16 6.38
CA MET A 88 6.81 8.49 5.41
C MET A 88 6.59 9.03 3.99
N LEU A 89 5.34 9.27 3.60
CA LEU A 89 4.99 9.84 2.30
C LEU A 89 5.57 11.24 2.16
N ASN A 90 5.40 12.08 3.19
CA ASN A 90 5.93 13.45 3.21
C ASN A 90 7.45 13.46 3.14
N ASP A 91 8.14 12.63 3.90
CA ASP A 91 9.60 12.51 3.88
C ASP A 91 10.12 12.19 2.46
N PHE A 92 9.45 11.28 1.75
CA PHE A 92 9.80 10.91 0.38
C PHE A 92 9.61 12.08 -0.60
N LEU A 93 8.44 12.72 -0.55
CA LEU A 93 8.10 13.82 -1.44
C LEU A 93 8.97 15.05 -1.17
N ASP A 94 9.26 15.36 0.09
CA ASP A 94 10.17 16.44 0.49
C ASP A 94 11.60 16.19 0.00
N ALA A 95 12.10 14.95 0.13
CA ALA A 95 13.43 14.58 -0.37
C ALA A 95 13.56 14.74 -1.90
N LEU A 96 12.45 14.58 -2.63
CA LEU A 96 12.40 14.81 -4.08
C LEU A 96 12.09 16.25 -4.47
N GLY A 97 11.67 17.10 -3.52
CA GLY A 97 11.25 18.47 -3.78
C GLY A 97 9.90 18.57 -4.48
N ILE A 98 9.02 17.58 -4.29
CA ILE A 98 7.67 17.54 -4.85
C ILE A 98 6.71 18.22 -3.90
N ALA A 99 5.94 19.20 -4.40
CA ALA A 99 4.86 19.84 -3.63
C ALA A 99 3.74 18.84 -3.34
N HIS A 100 3.28 18.81 -2.10
CA HIS A 100 2.26 17.88 -1.64
C HIS A 100 1.41 18.48 -0.53
N GLU A 101 0.24 17.88 -0.25
CA GLU A 101 -0.59 18.18 0.90
C GLU A 101 -0.03 17.54 2.18
N GLU A 102 -0.55 17.91 3.34
CA GLU A 102 -0.08 17.42 4.66
C GLU A 102 -0.22 15.90 4.83
N ASP A 103 -1.15 15.28 4.11
CA ASP A 103 -1.39 13.84 4.15
C ASP A 103 -0.53 13.03 3.16
N GLY A 104 0.30 13.71 2.36
CA GLY A 104 1.12 13.09 1.32
C GLY A 104 0.42 12.96 -0.03
N THR A 105 -0.73 13.60 -0.22
CA THR A 105 -1.42 13.69 -1.51
C THR A 105 -0.70 14.67 -2.43
N VAL A 106 -0.56 14.31 -3.69
CA VAL A 106 0.07 15.13 -4.74
C VAL A 106 -0.96 15.43 -5.80
N GLU A 107 -1.12 16.71 -6.14
CA GLU A 107 -2.05 17.14 -7.20
C GLU A 107 -1.50 16.78 -8.59
N GLU A 108 -0.22 17.00 -8.81
CA GLU A 108 0.43 16.77 -10.10
C GLU A 108 1.84 16.22 -9.89
N LEU A 109 2.09 15.03 -10.43
CA LEU A 109 3.43 14.45 -10.50
C LEU A 109 4.12 14.97 -11.76
N GLY A 110 5.22 15.69 -11.58
CA GLY A 110 6.06 16.17 -12.67
C GLY A 110 6.91 15.05 -13.31
N GLU A 111 7.94 15.46 -14.04
CA GLU A 111 8.90 14.55 -14.64
C GLU A 111 9.64 13.72 -13.58
N ALA A 112 10.09 12.53 -13.99
CA ALA A 112 10.86 11.65 -13.11
C ALA A 112 12.12 12.35 -12.58
N PRO A 113 12.38 12.32 -11.26
CA PRO A 113 13.64 12.79 -10.71
C PRO A 113 14.83 11.97 -11.24
N PRO A 114 16.06 12.53 -11.23
CA PRO A 114 17.25 11.77 -11.54
C PRO A 114 17.40 10.54 -10.64
N LYS A 115 17.92 9.43 -11.19
CA LYS A 115 18.06 8.15 -10.46
C LYS A 115 18.83 8.32 -9.14
N GLU A 116 19.86 9.13 -9.12
CA GLU A 116 20.69 9.40 -7.95
C GLU A 116 19.87 10.06 -6.82
N LYS A 117 19.05 11.05 -7.16
CA LYS A 117 18.18 11.75 -6.23
C LYS A 117 17.11 10.80 -5.67
N LEU A 118 16.52 10.00 -6.55
CA LEU A 118 15.50 9.01 -6.17
C LEU A 118 16.10 7.93 -5.27
N SER A 119 17.27 7.41 -5.61
CA SER A 119 18.00 6.42 -4.78
C SER A 119 18.34 6.97 -3.40
N ALA A 120 18.79 8.23 -3.31
CA ALA A 120 19.07 8.88 -2.03
C ALA A 120 17.80 9.01 -1.16
N ALA A 121 16.68 9.41 -1.78
CA ALA A 121 15.39 9.51 -1.09
C ALA A 121 14.92 8.14 -0.55
N VAL A 122 15.00 7.09 -1.35
CA VAL A 122 14.65 5.71 -0.96
C VAL A 122 15.55 5.21 0.16
N THR A 123 16.85 5.43 0.07
CA THR A 123 17.81 5.06 1.12
C THR A 123 17.49 5.79 2.44
N GLY A 124 17.10 7.05 2.37
CA GLY A 124 16.64 7.81 3.54
C GLY A 124 15.39 7.20 4.19
N LEU A 125 14.43 6.76 3.39
CA LEU A 125 13.26 6.06 3.91
C LEU A 125 13.61 4.72 4.58
N LEU A 126 14.46 3.92 3.94
CA LEU A 126 14.91 2.63 4.48
C LEU A 126 15.69 2.76 5.79
N ALA A 127 16.36 3.88 6.01
CA ALA A 127 17.04 4.18 7.27
C ALA A 127 16.06 4.53 8.40
N LYS A 128 14.87 5.04 8.09
CA LYS A 128 13.90 5.55 9.08
C LYS A 128 12.71 4.63 9.29
N TYR A 129 12.28 3.90 8.25
CA TYR A 129 11.06 3.11 8.25
C TYR A 129 11.32 1.63 7.93
N PRO A 130 10.43 0.71 8.36
CA PRO A 130 10.55 -0.71 8.00
C PRO A 130 10.56 -0.92 6.49
N ALA A 131 11.48 -1.74 6.00
CA ALA A 131 11.67 -1.98 4.56
C ALA A 131 10.40 -2.45 3.85
N GLU A 132 9.61 -3.32 4.48
CA GLU A 132 8.34 -3.79 3.91
C GLU A 132 7.33 -2.65 3.69
N LYS A 133 7.23 -1.68 4.63
CA LYS A 133 6.36 -0.51 4.47
C LYS A 133 6.83 0.40 3.33
N VAL A 134 8.13 0.61 3.25
CA VAL A 134 8.74 1.39 2.15
C VAL A 134 8.47 0.71 0.82
N ALA A 135 8.67 -0.60 0.73
CA ALA A 135 8.39 -1.37 -0.49
C ALA A 135 6.92 -1.28 -0.90
N ILE A 136 5.98 -1.46 0.03
CA ILE A 136 4.54 -1.32 -0.23
C ILE A 136 4.23 0.08 -0.77
N TYR A 137 4.74 1.12 -0.12
CA TYR A 137 4.53 2.50 -0.54
C TYR A 137 5.04 2.77 -1.95
N LEU A 138 6.29 2.42 -2.24
CA LEU A 138 6.90 2.71 -3.54
C LEU A 138 6.24 1.94 -4.68
N HIS A 139 5.83 0.70 -4.45
CA HIS A 139 5.05 -0.06 -5.43
C HIS A 139 3.66 0.54 -5.65
N ALA A 140 2.98 0.97 -4.58
CA ALA A 140 1.69 1.65 -4.69
C ALA A 140 1.83 3.01 -5.40
N PHE A 141 2.85 3.78 -5.06
CA PHE A 141 3.15 5.07 -5.71
C PHE A 141 3.35 4.92 -7.22
N ARG A 142 4.10 3.92 -7.65
CA ARG A 142 4.30 3.62 -9.07
C ARG A 142 2.99 3.30 -9.81
N ASP A 143 2.05 2.64 -9.12
CA ASP A 143 0.79 2.15 -9.71
C ASP A 143 -0.36 3.17 -9.63
N MET A 144 -0.18 4.25 -8.87
CA MET A 144 -1.23 5.26 -8.61
C MET A 144 -1.66 6.03 -9.86
N ASP A 145 -0.73 6.30 -10.75
CA ASP A 145 -1.01 6.99 -12.01
C ASP A 145 -0.32 6.30 -13.18
N SER A 146 -1.11 5.63 -14.01
CA SER A 146 -0.62 4.95 -15.21
C SER A 146 -0.09 5.91 -16.28
N SER A 147 -0.39 7.21 -16.18
CA SER A 147 0.11 8.25 -17.10
C SER A 147 1.52 8.72 -16.74
N VAL A 148 1.93 8.57 -15.48
CA VAL A 148 3.24 8.97 -14.99
C VAL A 148 4.09 7.74 -14.71
N GLN A 149 4.88 7.35 -15.71
CA GLN A 149 5.88 6.31 -15.56
C GLN A 149 7.23 6.92 -15.22
N TRP A 150 7.78 6.55 -14.06
CA TRP A 150 9.14 6.91 -13.69
C TRP A 150 10.08 5.71 -13.91
N PRO A 151 10.79 5.64 -15.06
CA PRO A 151 11.72 4.54 -15.32
C PRO A 151 12.74 4.32 -14.21
N PRO A 152 13.37 5.38 -13.64
CA PRO A 152 14.32 5.20 -12.54
C PRO A 152 13.71 4.53 -11.29
N LEU A 153 12.44 4.77 -10.98
CA LEU A 153 11.77 4.11 -9.87
C LEU A 153 11.56 2.61 -10.15
N ASN A 154 11.19 2.26 -11.39
CA ASN A 154 11.05 0.85 -11.80
C ASN A 154 12.38 0.10 -11.69
N GLU A 155 13.48 0.74 -12.05
CA GLU A 155 14.82 0.17 -11.90
C GLU A 155 15.15 -0.08 -10.41
N LEU A 156 14.96 0.92 -9.55
CA LEU A 156 15.20 0.77 -8.10
C LEU A 156 14.37 -0.33 -7.47
N LEU A 157 13.08 -0.44 -7.82
CA LEU A 157 12.20 -1.50 -7.34
C LEU A 157 12.65 -2.90 -7.77
N THR A 158 13.44 -2.99 -8.85
CA THR A 158 13.97 -4.26 -9.35
C THR A 158 15.37 -4.54 -8.80
N GLU A 159 16.19 -3.52 -8.65
CA GLU A 159 17.62 -3.64 -8.28
C GLU A 159 17.83 -3.73 -6.75
N MET A 160 17.00 -3.04 -5.94
CA MET A 160 17.18 -2.99 -4.48
C MET A 160 16.54 -4.18 -3.78
N PRO A 161 17.32 -5.09 -3.14
CA PRO A 161 16.77 -6.27 -2.46
C PRO A 161 15.80 -5.94 -1.34
N GLU A 162 16.01 -4.81 -0.65
CA GLU A 162 15.18 -4.35 0.46
C GLU A 162 13.76 -3.99 0.02
N LEU A 163 13.57 -3.67 -1.26
CA LEU A 163 12.28 -3.35 -1.85
C LEU A 163 11.58 -4.56 -2.47
N GLN A 164 12.22 -5.71 -2.46
CA GLN A 164 11.68 -6.96 -2.97
C GLN A 164 11.04 -7.75 -1.84
N PHE A 165 9.88 -8.33 -2.12
CA PHE A 165 9.23 -9.25 -1.18
C PHE A 165 9.83 -10.65 -1.36
N ALA A 166 10.00 -11.36 -0.24
CA ALA A 166 10.44 -12.75 -0.28
C ALA A 166 9.50 -13.59 -1.18
N PRO A 167 10.03 -14.52 -1.97
CA PRO A 167 9.19 -15.47 -2.70
C PRO A 167 8.38 -16.30 -1.69
N LYS A 168 7.08 -16.41 -1.94
CA LYS A 168 6.18 -17.30 -1.19
C LYS A 168 6.09 -18.66 -1.88
#